data_65f25cdbebe72f76b67c1a03954455f5
#
_entry.id   65f25cdbebe72f76b67c1a03954455f5
#
_cell.length_a   1.000
_cell.length_b   1.000
_cell.length_c   1.000
_cell.angle_alpha   90.00
_cell.angle_beta   90.00
_cell.angle_gamma   90.00
#
_symmetry.space_group_name_H-M   'P 1'
#
loop_
_entity.id
_entity.type
_entity.pdbx_description
1 polymer ?
#
loop_
_entity_poly.entity_id
_entity_poly.type
_entity_poly.pdbx_seq_one_letter_code
_entity_poly.pdbx_strand_id
1 'polypeptide(L)' 'MNRVAIAKQVHQILSDQIPDFTLEQQSLDALDSVQKLTLVVALEDHFEICFDPEREDSLETLDDVVNYLEEQLNLP' A
#
# COMPACT_ATOMS: atom_id res chain seq x y z
N MET A 1 -7.66 -4.52 12.92
CA MET A 1 -7.55 -3.10 12.49
C MET A 1 -8.61 -2.85 11.43
N ASN A 2 -9.33 -1.75 11.51
CA ASN A 2 -10.38 -1.48 10.55
C ASN A 2 -9.82 -0.79 9.28
N ARG A 3 -10.64 -0.77 8.22
CA ARG A 3 -10.24 -0.22 6.93
C ARG A 3 -9.81 1.24 7.00
N VAL A 4 -10.50 2.05 7.81
CA VAL A 4 -10.18 3.48 7.93
C VAL A 4 -8.79 3.67 8.54
N ALA A 5 -8.47 2.92 9.58
CA ALA A 5 -7.15 2.99 10.21
C ALA A 5 -6.06 2.53 9.25
N ILE A 6 -6.31 1.46 8.50
CA ILE A 6 -5.36 0.96 7.50
C ILE A 6 -5.11 2.02 6.43
N ALA A 7 -6.18 2.61 5.90
CA ALA A 7 -6.08 3.64 4.86
C ALA A 7 -5.27 4.85 5.35
N LYS A 8 -5.49 5.29 6.57
CA LYS A 8 -4.75 6.42 7.14
C LYS A 8 -3.25 6.11 7.21
N GLN A 9 -2.90 4.90 7.63
CA GLN A 9 -1.49 4.51 7.74
C GLN A 9 -0.85 4.38 6.37
N VAL A 10 -1.58 3.85 5.39
CA VAL A 10 -1.08 3.77 4.01
C VAL A 10 -0.80 5.17 3.46
N HIS A 11 -1.72 6.11 3.65
CA HIS A 11 -1.53 7.48 3.20
C HIS A 11 -0.34 8.13 3.87
N GLN A 12 -0.14 7.90 5.16
CA GLN A 12 0.99 8.46 5.88
C GLN A 12 2.31 7.91 5.36
N ILE A 13 2.38 6.60 5.13
CA ILE A 13 3.57 5.95 4.59
C ILE A 13 3.88 6.48 3.19
N LEU A 14 2.85 6.64 2.35
CA LEU A 14 3.01 7.22 1.02
C LEU A 14 3.60 8.63 1.09
N SER A 15 3.06 9.46 1.97
CA SER A 15 3.55 10.83 2.16
C SER A 15 5.01 10.86 2.58
N ASP A 16 5.41 9.92 3.44
CA ASP A 16 6.78 9.86 3.94
C ASP A 16 7.76 9.32 2.90
N GLN A 17 7.35 8.30 2.14
CA GLN A 17 8.25 7.61 1.21
C GLN A 17 8.23 8.24 -0.19
N ILE A 18 7.09 8.78 -0.60
CA ILE A 18 6.90 9.33 -1.93
C ILE A 18 6.20 10.69 -1.79
N PRO A 19 6.95 11.75 -1.41
CA PRO A 19 6.33 13.07 -1.13
C PRO A 19 5.63 13.69 -2.33
N ASP A 20 6.03 13.32 -3.55
CA ASP A 20 5.44 13.85 -4.77
C ASP A 20 4.11 13.19 -5.13
N PHE A 21 3.75 12.11 -4.46
CA PHE A 21 2.49 11.43 -4.71
C PHE A 21 1.35 12.20 -4.06
N THR A 22 0.32 12.52 -4.83
CA THR A 22 -0.86 13.19 -4.29
C THR A 22 -1.96 12.19 -4.02
N LEU A 23 -2.71 12.41 -2.94
CA LEU A 23 -3.81 11.52 -2.56
C LEU A 23 -4.93 11.52 -3.60
N GLU A 24 -5.01 12.54 -4.43
CA GLU A 24 -6.00 12.63 -5.50
C GLU A 24 -5.73 11.63 -6.62
N GLN A 25 -4.50 11.22 -6.80
CA GLN A 25 -4.12 10.32 -7.88
C GLN A 25 -4.61 8.89 -7.67
N GLN A 26 -4.64 8.40 -6.48
CA GLN A 26 -5.10 7.07 -6.07
C GLN A 26 -4.68 5.88 -6.96
N SER A 27 -4.08 6.13 -8.11
CA SER A 27 -3.64 5.09 -9.03
C SER A 27 -2.15 4.83 -8.84
N LEU A 28 -1.78 3.56 -8.70
CA LEU A 28 -0.38 3.17 -8.58
C LEU A 28 0.38 3.29 -9.89
N ASP A 29 -0.32 3.49 -11.00
CA ASP A 29 0.31 3.73 -12.30
C ASP A 29 1.14 5.02 -12.32
N ALA A 30 0.86 5.95 -11.40
CA ALA A 30 1.66 7.16 -11.26
C ALA A 30 3.04 6.89 -10.67
N LEU A 31 3.25 5.71 -10.10
CA LEU A 31 4.53 5.31 -9.52
C LEU A 31 5.34 4.50 -10.51
N ASP A 32 6.65 4.74 -10.54
CA ASP A 32 7.54 3.85 -11.28
C ASP A 32 7.81 2.57 -10.46
N SER A 33 8.54 1.62 -11.06
CA SER A 33 8.81 0.34 -10.43
C SER A 33 9.55 0.48 -9.11
N VAL A 34 10.48 1.42 -9.03
CA VAL A 34 11.28 1.64 -7.81
C VAL A 34 10.41 2.23 -6.71
N GLN A 35 9.58 3.20 -7.06
CA GLN A 35 8.67 3.83 -6.09
C GLN A 35 7.65 2.83 -5.57
N LYS A 36 7.09 2.00 -6.45
CA LYS A 36 6.14 0.97 -6.06
C LYS A 36 6.79 -0.04 -5.10
N LEU A 37 8.01 -0.46 -5.43
CA LEU A 37 8.75 -1.37 -4.57
C LEU A 37 9.04 -0.75 -3.19
N THR A 38 9.42 0.52 -3.18
CA THR A 38 9.66 1.26 -1.93
C THR A 38 8.40 1.27 -1.07
N LEU A 39 7.25 1.53 -1.68
CA LEU A 39 5.98 1.53 -0.97
C LEU A 39 5.68 0.14 -0.38
N VAL A 40 5.83 -0.91 -1.20
CA VAL A 40 5.54 -2.28 -0.76
C VAL A 40 6.43 -2.67 0.42
N VAL A 41 7.72 -2.40 0.32
CA VAL A 41 8.67 -2.72 1.41
C VAL A 41 8.31 -1.97 2.69
N ALA A 42 7.97 -0.69 2.57
CA ALA A 42 7.59 0.11 3.72
C ALA A 42 6.32 -0.43 4.38
N LEU A 43 5.35 -0.88 3.58
CA LEU A 43 4.11 -1.46 4.09
C LEU A 43 4.37 -2.80 4.78
N GLU A 44 5.23 -3.63 4.20
CA GLU A 44 5.61 -4.91 4.81
C GLU A 44 6.24 -4.71 6.18
N ASP A 45 7.15 -3.72 6.28
CA ASP A 45 7.80 -3.39 7.56
C ASP A 45 6.80 -2.86 8.58
N HIS A 46 5.95 -1.94 8.14
CA HIS A 46 5.02 -1.27 9.05
C HIS A 46 3.95 -2.21 9.60
N PHE A 47 3.40 -3.06 8.75
CA PHE A 47 2.32 -3.98 9.13
C PHE A 47 2.81 -5.37 9.50
N GLU A 48 4.11 -5.62 9.36
CA GLU A 48 4.71 -6.92 9.64
C GLU A 48 4.06 -8.06 8.84
N ILE A 49 3.87 -7.83 7.54
CA ILE A 49 3.29 -8.80 6.62
C ILE A 49 4.20 -8.99 5.42
N CYS A 50 3.91 -10.00 4.61
CA CYS A 50 4.60 -10.24 3.34
C CYS A 50 3.61 -10.12 2.20
N PHE A 51 3.96 -9.33 1.18
CA PHE A 51 3.16 -9.27 -0.03
C PHE A 51 3.49 -10.46 -0.93
N ASP A 52 2.43 -11.12 -1.42
CA ASP A 52 2.56 -12.14 -2.44
C ASP A 52 2.93 -11.46 -3.76
N PRO A 53 4.03 -11.85 -4.42
CA PRO A 53 4.43 -11.19 -5.68
C PRO A 53 3.35 -11.21 -6.77
N GLU A 54 2.57 -12.28 -6.83
CA GLU A 54 1.48 -12.39 -7.80
C GLU A 54 0.35 -11.39 -7.49
N ARG A 55 0.03 -11.22 -6.21
CA ARG A 55 -0.98 -10.27 -5.76
C ARG A 55 -0.48 -8.84 -5.91
N GLU A 56 0.81 -8.62 -5.66
CA GLU A 56 1.43 -7.32 -5.81
C GLU A 56 1.28 -6.80 -7.24
N ASP A 57 1.48 -7.64 -8.23
CA ASP A 57 1.33 -7.26 -9.64
C ASP A 57 -0.10 -6.87 -10.01
N SER A 58 -1.08 -7.35 -9.25
CA SER A 58 -2.48 -7.05 -9.51
C SER A 58 -2.96 -5.77 -8.83
N LEU A 59 -2.13 -5.15 -7.98
CA LEU A 59 -2.51 -3.92 -7.28
C LEU A 59 -2.39 -2.73 -8.23
N GLU A 60 -3.52 -2.06 -8.48
CA GLU A 60 -3.58 -0.94 -9.41
C GLU A 60 -3.91 0.39 -8.73
N THR A 61 -4.62 0.34 -7.60
CA THR A 61 -5.06 1.54 -6.89
C THR A 61 -4.73 1.43 -5.40
N LEU A 62 -4.84 2.57 -4.70
CA LEU A 62 -4.69 2.56 -3.23
C LEU A 62 -5.78 1.73 -2.56
N ASP A 63 -6.99 1.71 -3.13
CA ASP A 63 -8.06 0.85 -2.62
C ASP A 63 -7.66 -0.62 -2.67
N ASP A 64 -7.01 -1.03 -3.75
CA ASP A 64 -6.52 -2.41 -3.87
C ASP A 64 -5.50 -2.74 -2.77
N VAL A 65 -4.61 -1.79 -2.48
CA VAL A 65 -3.62 -1.95 -1.41
C VAL A 65 -4.31 -2.09 -0.06
N VAL A 66 -5.27 -1.22 0.22
CA VAL A 66 -6.02 -1.25 1.48
C VAL A 66 -6.80 -2.56 1.61
N ASN A 67 -7.43 -3.01 0.53
CA ASN A 67 -8.16 -4.29 0.51
C ASN A 67 -7.23 -5.46 0.83
N TYR A 68 -6.06 -5.47 0.23
CA TYR A 68 -5.08 -6.52 0.47
C TYR A 68 -4.61 -6.52 1.93
N LEU A 69 -4.29 -5.34 2.46
CA LEU A 69 -3.85 -5.22 3.85
C LEU A 69 -4.95 -5.65 4.83
N GLU A 70 -6.18 -5.25 4.56
CA GLU A 70 -7.31 -5.66 5.39
C GLU A 70 -7.46 -7.18 5.41
N GLU A 71 -7.34 -7.79 4.25
CA GLU A 71 -7.40 -9.25 4.12
C GLU A 71 -6.30 -9.92 4.93
N GLN A 72 -5.06 -9.44 4.81
CA GLN A 72 -3.92 -10.05 5.49
C GLN A 72 -3.97 -9.83 7.00
N LEU A 73 -4.39 -8.66 7.45
CA LEU A 73 -4.44 -8.34 8.88
C LEU A 73 -5.61 -9.02 9.60
N ASN A 74 -6.64 -9.44 8.87
CA ASN A 74 -7.80 -10.11 9.44
C ASN A 74 -7.76 -11.63 9.30
N LEU A 75 -6.69 -12.17 8.75
CA LEU A 75 -6.51 -13.62 8.70
C LEU A 75 -6.26 -14.16 10.12
N PRO A 76 -6.82 -15.32 10.46
CA PRO A 76 -6.60 -15.94 11.76
C PRO A 76 -5.18 -16.41 11.95
#